data_a46a1e3d8fb9d6b76ceaa43f836a45f9
#
_entry.id   a46a1e3d8fb9d6b76ceaa43f836a45f9
#
_cell.length_a   1.000
_cell.length_b   1.000
_cell.length_c   1.000
_cell.angle_alpha   90.00
_cell.angle_beta   90.00
_cell.angle_gamma   90.00
#
_symmetry.space_group_name_H-M   'P 1'
#
loop_
_entity.id
_entity.type
_entity.pdbx_description
1 polymer ?
#
loop_
_entity_poly.entity_id
_entity_poly.type
_entity_poly.pdbx_seq_one_letter_code
_entity_poly.pdbx_strand_id
1 'polypeptide(L)'
;MVKCGASCVLGSDLGTSATKSIVLDSRGHIRGWARQEYETSRPRPGWAEQHPHDWFNAFCNTARLAIRQAAVNPEEIHAVCISGITHNAVLLDENDDVIRAAILYTDVRSQTQSDALLHEWGAEILNRTCNLLSPVWTWPQLRWIKENEPKVWRRVHHVLFPKDYVRHQITPSFLTDTIDPVGTCLYDPHRNQWIDMFCADLELSPGAWPKPTEPWSVVGTISKQTAKHIGLPPNTPVVAGTTDTAAEVFGTGALRPGQTTIKLATVGRLSTVIE
;
A
#
# COMPACT_ATOMS: atom_id res chain seq x y z
N MET A 1 -23.85 -35.52 6.47
CA MET A 1 -22.69 -35.16 5.63
C MET A 1 -22.38 -33.70 5.89
N VAL A 2 -21.33 -33.40 6.65
CA VAL A 2 -20.81 -32.06 6.77
C VAL A 2 -20.29 -31.73 5.39
N LYS A 3 -20.92 -30.79 4.66
CA LYS A 3 -20.33 -30.21 3.45
C LYS A 3 -19.02 -29.56 3.89
N CYS A 4 -17.91 -30.16 3.47
CA CYS A 4 -16.62 -29.54 3.62
C CYS A 4 -16.73 -28.22 2.87
N GLY A 5 -16.83 -27.10 3.60
CA GLY A 5 -16.97 -25.78 3.03
C GLY A 5 -15.74 -25.46 2.18
N ALA A 6 -15.91 -24.63 1.16
CA ALA A 6 -14.79 -24.24 0.33
C ALA A 6 -13.90 -23.31 1.14
N SER A 7 -12.62 -23.70 1.35
CA SER A 7 -11.62 -22.79 1.93
C SER A 7 -11.47 -21.55 1.05
N CYS A 8 -11.72 -20.38 1.61
CA CYS A 8 -11.71 -19.11 0.89
C CYS A 8 -10.71 -18.12 1.49
N VAL A 9 -10.35 -17.11 0.70
CA VAL A 9 -9.58 -15.93 1.14
C VAL A 9 -10.28 -14.66 0.65
N LEU A 10 -10.12 -13.57 1.38
CA LEU A 10 -10.53 -12.23 0.96
C LEU A 10 -9.30 -11.48 0.46
N GLY A 11 -9.29 -11.11 -0.81
CA GLY A 11 -8.29 -10.22 -1.40
C GLY A 11 -8.90 -8.86 -1.69
N SER A 12 -8.16 -7.78 -1.41
CA SER A 12 -8.58 -6.41 -1.74
C SER A 12 -7.46 -5.64 -2.41
N ASP A 13 -7.80 -4.87 -3.43
CA ASP A 13 -6.91 -3.99 -4.17
C ASP A 13 -7.37 -2.53 -3.99
N LEU A 14 -6.52 -1.71 -3.37
CA LEU A 14 -6.71 -0.28 -3.22
C LEU A 14 -6.12 0.43 -4.45
N GLY A 15 -6.88 0.45 -5.56
CA GLY A 15 -6.44 1.10 -6.79
C GLY A 15 -6.56 2.63 -6.73
N THR A 16 -6.03 3.34 -7.72
CA THR A 16 -6.03 4.82 -7.78
C THR A 16 -7.45 5.42 -7.77
N SER A 17 -8.44 4.77 -8.36
CA SER A 17 -9.80 5.31 -8.49
C SER A 17 -10.87 4.55 -7.72
N ALA A 18 -10.55 3.36 -7.23
CA ALA A 18 -11.51 2.49 -6.55
C ALA A 18 -10.82 1.38 -5.77
N THR A 19 -11.42 0.97 -4.67
CA THR A 19 -11.12 -0.31 -4.02
C THR A 19 -11.96 -1.41 -4.66
N LYS A 20 -11.33 -2.57 -4.89
CA LYS A 20 -11.97 -3.79 -5.34
C LYS A 20 -11.68 -4.90 -4.34
N SER A 21 -12.68 -5.67 -3.97
CA SER A 21 -12.52 -6.84 -3.09
C SER A 21 -13.10 -8.07 -3.75
N ILE A 22 -12.45 -9.21 -3.57
CA ILE A 22 -12.88 -10.51 -4.06
C ILE A 22 -12.83 -11.55 -2.95
N VAL A 23 -13.76 -12.51 -2.98
CA VAL A 23 -13.67 -13.77 -2.23
C VAL A 23 -13.27 -14.85 -3.23
N LEU A 24 -12.12 -15.47 -3.00
CA LEU A 24 -11.53 -16.48 -3.86
C LEU A 24 -11.52 -17.83 -3.12
N ASP A 25 -12.00 -18.90 -3.78
CA ASP A 25 -11.93 -20.25 -3.21
C ASP A 25 -10.58 -20.94 -3.53
N SER A 26 -10.32 -22.06 -2.85
CA SER A 26 -9.08 -22.84 -3.03
C SER A 26 -8.89 -23.45 -4.42
N ARG A 27 -9.89 -23.36 -5.30
CA ARG A 27 -9.82 -23.78 -6.71
C ARG A 27 -9.56 -22.62 -7.66
N GLY A 28 -9.42 -21.40 -7.14
CA GLY A 28 -9.22 -20.18 -7.93
C GLY A 28 -10.50 -19.58 -8.50
N HIS A 29 -11.70 -19.98 -8.04
CA HIS A 29 -12.94 -19.37 -8.48
C HIS A 29 -13.27 -18.13 -7.64
N ILE A 30 -13.61 -17.03 -8.30
CA ILE A 30 -14.17 -15.85 -7.64
C ILE A 30 -15.61 -16.17 -7.24
N ARG A 31 -15.86 -16.21 -5.93
CA ARG A 31 -17.17 -16.51 -5.35
C ARG A 31 -18.02 -15.25 -5.16
N GLY A 32 -17.38 -14.13 -4.94
CA GLY A 32 -18.03 -12.83 -4.81
C GLY A 32 -17.03 -11.70 -5.04
N TRP A 33 -17.51 -10.54 -5.48
CA TRP A 33 -16.67 -9.38 -5.69
C TRP A 33 -17.46 -8.09 -5.48
N ALA A 34 -16.77 -7.01 -5.20
CA ALA A 34 -17.36 -5.68 -5.11
C ALA A 34 -16.33 -4.62 -5.47
N ARG A 35 -16.83 -3.45 -5.88
CA ARG A 35 -16.03 -2.27 -6.22
C ARG A 35 -16.68 -1.03 -5.65
N GLN A 36 -15.87 -0.11 -5.10
CA GLN A 36 -16.31 1.21 -4.66
C GLN A 36 -15.29 2.25 -5.09
N GLU A 37 -15.78 3.28 -5.77
CA GLU A 37 -14.98 4.44 -6.17
C GLU A 37 -14.80 5.41 -5.01
N TYR A 38 -13.74 6.24 -5.12
CA TYR A 38 -13.48 7.40 -4.29
C TYR A 38 -12.86 8.51 -5.12
N GLU A 39 -13.01 9.73 -4.65
CA GLU A 39 -12.57 10.91 -5.38
C GLU A 39 -11.08 11.17 -5.19
N THR A 40 -10.47 11.75 -6.24
CA THR A 40 -9.15 12.35 -6.18
C THR A 40 -9.32 13.87 -6.18
N SER A 41 -8.94 14.52 -5.10
CA SER A 41 -8.87 15.97 -5.01
C SER A 41 -7.72 16.50 -5.86
N ARG A 42 -7.97 17.57 -6.62
CA ARG A 42 -6.98 18.27 -7.44
C ARG A 42 -6.97 19.74 -7.11
N PRO A 43 -6.42 20.14 -5.93
CA PRO A 43 -6.53 21.52 -5.45
C PRO A 43 -5.83 22.56 -6.35
N ARG A 44 -4.83 22.11 -7.14
CA ARG A 44 -4.10 22.93 -8.13
C ARG A 44 -3.71 22.07 -9.34
N PRO A 45 -3.39 22.69 -10.50
CA PRO A 45 -2.82 21.95 -11.63
C PRO A 45 -1.58 21.14 -11.21
N GLY A 46 -1.53 19.86 -11.58
CA GLY A 46 -0.44 18.95 -11.22
C GLY A 46 -0.50 18.36 -9.81
N TRP A 47 -1.47 18.76 -8.98
CA TRP A 47 -1.69 18.22 -7.65
C TRP A 47 -2.73 17.10 -7.67
N ALA A 48 -2.52 16.09 -6.85
CA ALA A 48 -3.46 14.97 -6.70
C ALA A 48 -3.37 14.41 -5.28
N GLU A 49 -4.48 14.40 -4.57
CA GLU A 49 -4.57 13.97 -3.18
C GLU A 49 -5.80 13.09 -2.95
N GLN A 50 -5.67 12.13 -2.02
CA GLN A 50 -6.78 11.33 -1.51
C GLN A 50 -6.73 11.22 -0.01
N HIS A 51 -7.90 11.14 0.62
CA HIS A 51 -7.98 10.99 2.07
C HIS A 51 -7.90 9.50 2.46
N PRO A 52 -6.96 9.08 3.31
CA PRO A 52 -6.80 7.67 3.68
C PRO A 52 -8.06 7.00 4.26
N HIS A 53 -8.92 7.77 4.96
CA HIS A 53 -10.20 7.26 5.44
C HIS A 53 -11.12 6.76 4.33
N ASP A 54 -11.05 7.34 3.12
CA ASP A 54 -11.87 6.90 1.99
C ASP A 54 -11.45 5.51 1.53
N TRP A 55 -10.16 5.20 1.56
CA TRP A 55 -9.63 3.87 1.26
C TRP A 55 -10.12 2.85 2.28
N PHE A 56 -10.04 3.18 3.58
CA PHE A 56 -10.51 2.30 4.64
C PHE A 56 -12.03 2.05 4.56
N ASN A 57 -12.82 3.10 4.35
CA ASN A 57 -14.27 2.98 4.19
C ASN A 57 -14.64 2.15 2.96
N ALA A 58 -13.97 2.38 1.83
CA ALA A 58 -14.16 1.60 0.61
C ALA A 58 -13.77 0.14 0.80
N PHE A 59 -12.65 -0.14 1.49
CA PHE A 59 -12.28 -1.50 1.87
C PHE A 59 -13.36 -2.18 2.69
N CYS A 60 -13.82 -1.57 3.78
CA CYS A 60 -14.86 -2.15 4.65
C CYS A 60 -16.15 -2.46 3.88
N ASN A 61 -16.58 -1.55 3.02
CA ASN A 61 -17.79 -1.72 2.22
C ASN A 61 -17.64 -2.82 1.16
N THR A 62 -16.56 -2.81 0.40
CA THR A 62 -16.33 -3.80 -0.67
C THR A 62 -16.09 -5.19 -0.10
N ALA A 63 -15.35 -5.32 1.01
CA ALA A 63 -15.16 -6.59 1.71
C ALA A 63 -16.50 -7.19 2.12
N ARG A 64 -17.35 -6.42 2.83
CA ARG A 64 -18.68 -6.86 3.26
C ARG A 64 -19.58 -7.25 2.09
N LEU A 65 -19.58 -6.50 1.01
CA LEU A 65 -20.38 -6.79 -0.18
C LEU A 65 -19.90 -8.05 -0.90
N ALA A 66 -18.57 -8.21 -1.08
CA ALA A 66 -17.98 -9.40 -1.69
C ALA A 66 -18.30 -10.68 -0.88
N ILE A 67 -18.20 -10.60 0.46
CA ILE A 67 -18.55 -11.74 1.35
C ILE A 67 -20.03 -12.11 1.22
N ARG A 68 -20.93 -11.11 1.23
CA ARG A 68 -22.38 -11.36 1.03
C ARG A 68 -22.67 -12.00 -0.32
N GLN A 69 -22.06 -11.50 -1.39
CA GLN A 69 -22.24 -12.04 -2.74
C GLN A 69 -21.69 -13.47 -2.87
N ALA A 70 -20.59 -13.77 -2.19
CA ALA A 70 -19.98 -15.10 -2.20
C ALA A 70 -20.92 -16.16 -1.63
N ALA A 71 -21.86 -15.79 -0.77
CA ALA A 71 -22.79 -16.69 -0.09
C ALA A 71 -22.09 -17.88 0.62
N VAL A 72 -20.88 -17.61 1.14
CA VAL A 72 -20.11 -18.57 1.96
C VAL A 72 -20.27 -18.23 3.44
N ASN A 73 -20.04 -19.23 4.30
CA ASN A 73 -19.96 -18.94 5.73
C ASN A 73 -18.70 -18.07 5.97
N PRO A 74 -18.77 -16.91 6.64
CA PRO A 74 -17.60 -16.09 6.96
C PRO A 74 -16.47 -16.87 7.66
N GLU A 75 -16.77 -17.92 8.43
CA GLU A 75 -15.79 -18.82 9.05
C GLU A 75 -14.96 -19.63 8.03
N GLU A 76 -15.41 -19.72 6.78
CA GLU A 76 -14.67 -20.37 5.69
C GLU A 76 -13.65 -19.44 5.03
N ILE A 77 -13.61 -18.14 5.42
CA ILE A 77 -12.62 -17.18 4.96
C ILE A 77 -11.43 -17.19 5.93
N HIS A 78 -10.35 -17.84 5.52
CA HIS A 78 -9.21 -18.16 6.36
C HIS A 78 -8.12 -17.09 6.41
N ALA A 79 -8.16 -16.11 5.51
CA ALA A 79 -7.21 -14.99 5.54
C ALA A 79 -7.74 -13.77 4.77
N VAL A 80 -7.21 -12.60 5.15
CA VAL A 80 -7.37 -11.33 4.43
C VAL A 80 -6.01 -10.84 3.94
N CYS A 81 -5.97 -10.42 2.67
CA CYS A 81 -4.79 -9.79 2.08
C CYS A 81 -5.20 -8.50 1.37
N ILE A 82 -4.41 -7.44 1.55
CA ILE A 82 -4.64 -6.13 0.93
C ILE A 82 -3.43 -5.79 0.07
N SER A 83 -3.68 -5.48 -1.20
CA SER A 83 -2.74 -4.82 -2.10
C SER A 83 -3.19 -3.39 -2.39
N GLY A 84 -2.34 -2.58 -2.99
CA GLY A 84 -2.78 -1.24 -3.37
C GLY A 84 -1.72 -0.42 -4.08
N ILE A 85 -2.14 0.80 -4.43
CA ILE A 85 -1.26 1.83 -4.98
C ILE A 85 -0.04 2.00 -4.10
N THR A 86 1.13 2.14 -4.75
CA THR A 86 2.42 2.06 -4.08
C THR A 86 2.88 3.42 -3.56
N HIS A 87 3.72 3.38 -2.54
CA HIS A 87 4.57 4.44 -2.00
C HIS A 87 3.93 5.82 -1.72
N ASN A 88 2.61 5.99 -1.77
CA ASN A 88 1.99 7.24 -1.34
C ASN A 88 2.02 7.33 0.19
N ALA A 89 2.70 8.32 0.75
CA ALA A 89 2.84 8.43 2.19
C ALA A 89 1.53 8.81 2.88
N VAL A 90 1.14 8.02 3.87
CA VAL A 90 0.10 8.33 4.85
C VAL A 90 0.78 8.80 6.12
N LEU A 91 0.58 10.05 6.49
CA LEU A 91 1.21 10.66 7.65
C LEU A 91 0.28 10.59 8.86
N LEU A 92 0.77 10.02 9.94
CA LEU A 92 0.04 9.82 11.19
C LEU A 92 0.70 10.61 12.33
N ASP A 93 -0.10 11.07 13.28
CA ASP A 93 0.39 11.67 14.51
C ASP A 93 0.63 10.61 15.62
N GLU A 94 0.92 11.07 16.82
CA GLU A 94 1.21 10.22 17.99
C GLU A 94 0.04 9.32 18.43
N ASN A 95 -1.19 9.61 17.97
CA ASN A 95 -2.39 8.82 18.25
C ASN A 95 -2.78 7.93 17.08
N ASP A 96 -1.93 7.82 16.04
CA ASP A 96 -2.21 7.15 14.77
C ASP A 96 -3.35 7.80 13.94
N ASP A 97 -3.65 9.07 14.22
CA ASP A 97 -4.63 9.84 13.45
C ASP A 97 -3.99 10.41 12.17
N VAL A 98 -4.72 10.32 11.06
CA VAL A 98 -4.29 10.89 9.77
C VAL A 98 -4.25 12.42 9.86
N ILE A 99 -3.08 13.02 9.61
CA ILE A 99 -2.88 14.48 9.76
C ILE A 99 -3.11 15.30 8.48
N ARG A 100 -3.18 14.63 7.33
CA ARG A 100 -3.50 15.25 6.04
C ARG A 100 -3.89 14.22 4.98
N ALA A 101 -4.48 14.66 3.87
CA ALA A 101 -4.65 13.82 2.68
C ALA A 101 -3.28 13.37 2.13
N ALA A 102 -3.19 12.13 1.65
CA ALA A 102 -1.99 11.60 1.03
C ALA A 102 -1.76 12.21 -0.36
N ILE A 103 -0.52 12.58 -0.65
CA ILE A 103 -0.09 12.99 -1.98
C ILE A 103 0.07 11.73 -2.83
N LEU A 104 -0.57 11.71 -4.03
CA LEU A 104 -0.53 10.55 -4.90
C LEU A 104 0.73 10.52 -5.79
N TYR A 105 1.09 9.34 -6.28
CA TYR A 105 2.19 9.13 -7.24
C TYR A 105 2.00 9.85 -8.60
N THR A 106 0.82 10.41 -8.87
CA THR A 106 0.55 11.24 -10.06
C THR A 106 0.77 12.73 -9.83
N ASP A 107 1.11 13.12 -8.59
CA ASP A 107 1.35 14.50 -8.20
C ASP A 107 2.78 14.93 -8.53
N VAL A 108 2.94 16.12 -9.07
CA VAL A 108 4.24 16.64 -9.50
C VAL A 108 4.68 17.90 -8.74
N ARG A 109 3.99 18.22 -7.60
CA ARG A 109 4.28 19.44 -6.83
C ARG A 109 5.71 19.52 -6.29
N SER A 110 6.34 18.36 -6.08
CA SER A 110 7.68 18.24 -5.49
C SER A 110 8.84 18.27 -6.51
N GLN A 111 8.62 18.86 -7.70
CA GLN A 111 9.64 18.93 -8.73
C GLN A 111 10.93 19.60 -8.23
N THR A 112 10.82 20.75 -7.55
CA THR A 112 11.97 21.48 -7.00
C THR A 112 12.77 20.62 -6.00
N GLN A 113 12.09 19.88 -5.14
CA GLN A 113 12.72 18.97 -4.17
C GLN A 113 13.40 17.80 -4.87
N SER A 114 12.75 17.26 -5.90
CA SER A 114 13.33 16.19 -6.72
C SER A 114 14.63 16.65 -7.40
N ASP A 115 14.64 17.84 -8.00
CA ASP A 115 15.82 18.40 -8.67
C ASP A 115 16.96 18.67 -7.68
N ALA A 116 16.64 19.19 -6.49
CA ALA A 116 17.61 19.40 -5.43
C ALA A 116 18.23 18.08 -4.94
N LEU A 117 17.41 17.05 -4.68
CA LEU A 117 17.88 15.75 -4.26
C LEU A 117 18.72 15.04 -5.33
N LEU A 118 18.37 15.18 -6.61
CA LEU A 118 19.17 14.67 -7.73
C LEU A 118 20.53 15.35 -7.81
N HIS A 119 20.60 16.65 -7.58
CA HIS A 119 21.88 17.40 -7.55
C HIS A 119 22.74 16.94 -6.36
N GLU A 120 22.14 16.70 -5.21
CA GLU A 120 22.85 16.35 -3.97
C GLU A 120 23.26 14.87 -3.92
N TRP A 121 22.40 13.96 -4.37
CA TRP A 121 22.52 12.51 -4.13
C TRP A 121 22.36 11.65 -5.40
N GLY A 122 22.20 12.21 -6.59
CA GLY A 122 21.68 11.52 -7.78
C GLY A 122 22.24 10.12 -8.06
N ALA A 123 23.58 10.00 -8.14
CA ALA A 123 24.20 8.69 -8.39
C ALA A 123 24.00 7.71 -7.22
N GLU A 124 24.05 8.21 -5.98
CA GLU A 124 23.88 7.38 -4.78
C GLU A 124 22.45 6.86 -4.64
N ILE A 125 21.44 7.70 -4.99
CA ILE A 125 20.03 7.28 -5.01
C ILE A 125 19.87 6.07 -5.94
N LEU A 126 20.32 6.18 -7.21
CA LEU A 126 20.17 5.10 -8.18
C LEU A 126 20.88 3.83 -7.72
N ASN A 127 22.12 3.95 -7.24
CA ASN A 127 22.93 2.81 -6.82
C ASN A 127 22.34 2.06 -5.62
N ARG A 128 21.68 2.78 -4.69
CA ARG A 128 21.17 2.17 -3.47
C ARG A 128 19.71 1.77 -3.54
N THR A 129 18.90 2.51 -4.30
CA THR A 129 17.45 2.29 -4.34
C THR A 129 16.97 1.61 -5.62
N CYS A 130 17.85 1.46 -6.63
CA CYS A 130 17.51 0.97 -7.96
C CYS A 130 16.45 1.83 -8.68
N ASN A 131 16.22 3.07 -8.23
CA ASN A 131 15.22 3.98 -8.79
C ASN A 131 15.85 5.26 -9.32
N LEU A 132 15.32 5.74 -10.45
CA LEU A 132 15.55 7.10 -10.92
C LEU A 132 14.59 8.04 -10.19
N LEU A 133 15.13 8.93 -9.38
CA LEU A 133 14.31 9.88 -8.62
C LEU A 133 13.53 10.80 -9.56
N SER A 134 12.30 11.07 -9.21
CA SER A 134 11.41 12.04 -9.89
C SER A 134 10.40 12.58 -8.87
N PRO A 135 9.65 13.65 -9.18
CA PRO A 135 8.73 14.28 -8.21
C PRO A 135 7.61 13.38 -7.72
N VAL A 136 7.35 12.28 -8.41
CA VAL A 136 6.24 11.35 -8.05
C VAL A 136 6.60 10.38 -6.93
N TRP A 137 7.89 10.28 -6.56
CA TRP A 137 8.36 9.41 -5.49
C TRP A 137 8.14 10.02 -4.10
N THR A 138 8.14 9.18 -3.09
CA THR A 138 7.81 9.56 -1.72
C THR A 138 8.80 10.57 -1.12
N TRP A 139 10.11 10.37 -1.31
CA TRP A 139 11.11 11.26 -0.69
C TRP A 139 10.93 12.73 -1.09
N PRO A 140 10.89 13.11 -2.39
CA PRO A 140 10.62 14.49 -2.77
C PRO A 140 9.30 15.03 -2.24
N GLN A 141 8.23 14.20 -2.20
CA GLN A 141 6.93 14.60 -1.67
C GLN A 141 6.99 14.90 -0.17
N LEU A 142 7.67 14.06 0.61
CA LEU A 142 7.86 14.29 2.04
C LEU A 142 8.73 15.53 2.32
N ARG A 143 9.80 15.73 1.53
CA ARG A 143 10.62 16.95 1.64
C ARG A 143 9.80 18.19 1.31
N TRP A 144 8.92 18.12 0.29
CA TRP A 144 8.00 19.21 -0.02
C TRP A 144 7.06 19.52 1.17
N ILE A 145 6.47 18.52 1.83
CA ILE A 145 5.61 18.70 3.02
C ILE A 145 6.42 19.36 4.15
N LYS A 146 7.62 18.87 4.42
CA LYS A 146 8.52 19.43 5.44
C LYS A 146 8.76 20.92 5.23
N GLU A 147 9.04 21.34 4.00
CA GLU A 147 9.36 22.71 3.64
C GLU A 147 8.12 23.62 3.56
N ASN A 148 7.01 23.13 3.01
CA ASN A 148 5.83 23.97 2.69
C ASN A 148 4.71 23.86 3.73
N GLU A 149 4.66 22.79 4.51
CA GLU A 149 3.66 22.54 5.55
C GLU A 149 4.31 22.25 6.92
N PRO A 150 5.18 23.11 7.46
CA PRO A 150 5.97 22.81 8.66
C PRO A 150 5.12 22.59 9.92
N LYS A 151 3.90 23.09 9.95
CA LYS A 151 2.95 22.82 11.06
C LYS A 151 2.42 21.38 11.01
N VAL A 152 2.21 20.85 9.82
CA VAL A 152 1.82 19.45 9.58
C VAL A 152 3.01 18.57 9.89
N TRP A 153 4.19 18.91 9.34
CA TRP A 153 5.40 18.10 9.49
C TRP A 153 5.80 17.84 10.94
N ARG A 154 5.70 18.84 11.80
CA ARG A 154 5.99 18.70 13.25
C ARG A 154 5.09 17.72 13.99
N ARG A 155 3.95 17.34 13.41
CA ARG A 155 3.03 16.37 13.99
C ARG A 155 3.29 14.94 13.48
N VAL A 156 4.14 14.78 12.46
CA VAL A 156 4.41 13.45 11.90
C VAL A 156 5.13 12.60 12.93
N HIS A 157 4.46 11.53 13.33
CA HIS A 157 4.99 10.51 14.23
C HIS A 157 5.29 9.20 13.48
N HIS A 158 4.39 8.80 12.57
CA HIS A 158 4.50 7.61 11.76
C HIS A 158 4.23 7.88 10.27
N VAL A 159 4.88 7.11 9.40
CA VAL A 159 4.65 7.07 7.95
C VAL A 159 4.23 5.66 7.58
N LEU A 160 3.06 5.51 6.95
CA LEU A 160 2.59 4.26 6.37
C LEU A 160 2.32 4.44 4.86
N PHE A 161 1.98 3.35 4.18
CA PHE A 161 1.53 3.37 2.79
C PHE A 161 0.05 2.96 2.71
N PRO A 162 -0.67 3.17 1.59
CA PRO A 162 -2.12 2.99 1.53
C PRO A 162 -2.61 1.64 2.06
N LYS A 163 -2.03 0.53 1.56
CA LYS A 163 -2.38 -0.81 2.03
C LYS A 163 -2.03 -1.03 3.51
N ASP A 164 -0.88 -0.47 3.95
CA ASP A 164 -0.40 -0.62 5.32
C ASP A 164 -1.27 0.16 6.29
N TYR A 165 -1.72 1.36 5.90
CA TYR A 165 -2.68 2.13 6.67
C TYR A 165 -4.01 1.37 6.84
N VAL A 166 -4.59 0.86 5.74
CA VAL A 166 -5.84 0.09 5.82
C VAL A 166 -5.65 -1.18 6.64
N ARG A 167 -4.52 -1.88 6.48
CA ARG A 167 -4.18 -3.04 7.31
C ARG A 167 -4.02 -2.66 8.78
N HIS A 168 -3.35 -1.54 9.11
CA HIS A 168 -3.19 -1.03 10.46
C HIS A 168 -4.53 -0.76 11.16
N GLN A 169 -5.52 -0.28 10.41
CA GLN A 169 -6.89 -0.06 10.92
C GLN A 169 -7.64 -1.37 11.23
N ILE A 170 -7.27 -2.49 10.62
CA ILE A 170 -7.93 -3.79 10.84
C ILE A 170 -7.18 -4.70 11.81
N THR A 171 -5.85 -4.53 11.87
CA THR A 171 -4.98 -5.22 12.82
C THR A 171 -3.83 -4.28 13.22
N PRO A 172 -3.75 -3.84 14.49
CA PRO A 172 -2.71 -2.90 14.90
C PRO A 172 -1.33 -3.50 14.66
N SER A 173 -0.69 -3.08 13.57
CA SER A 173 0.64 -3.54 13.18
C SER A 173 1.35 -2.44 12.39
N PHE A 174 2.43 -1.90 12.95
CA PHE A 174 3.23 -0.87 12.30
C PHE A 174 4.34 -1.52 11.44
N LEU A 175 3.92 -2.02 10.29
CA LEU A 175 4.73 -2.82 9.37
C LEU A 175 4.47 -2.37 7.92
N THR A 176 5.41 -2.69 7.03
CA THR A 176 5.23 -2.67 5.57
C THR A 176 5.80 -3.96 4.98
N ASP A 177 5.57 -4.23 3.69
CA ASP A 177 6.28 -5.31 3.01
C ASP A 177 7.66 -4.86 2.51
N THR A 178 8.46 -5.79 1.97
CA THR A 178 9.80 -5.48 1.44
C THR A 178 9.79 -4.87 0.03
N ILE A 179 8.62 -4.74 -0.61
CA ILE A 179 8.47 -4.27 -1.99
C ILE A 179 8.01 -2.81 -2.04
N ASP A 180 6.96 -2.44 -1.29
CA ASP A 180 6.38 -1.08 -1.33
C ASP A 180 7.39 0.03 -0.96
N PRO A 181 8.26 -0.14 0.06
CA PRO A 181 9.26 0.86 0.40
C PRO A 181 10.27 1.17 -0.70
N VAL A 182 10.47 0.27 -1.66
CA VAL A 182 11.38 0.51 -2.81
C VAL A 182 10.97 1.77 -3.58
N GLY A 183 9.65 1.98 -3.75
CA GLY A 183 9.12 3.18 -4.39
C GLY A 183 9.27 4.47 -3.59
N THR A 184 9.85 4.44 -2.39
CA THR A 184 10.09 5.66 -1.61
C THR A 184 11.34 6.41 -2.01
N CYS A 185 12.31 5.75 -2.64
CA CYS A 185 13.69 6.19 -2.80
C CYS A 185 14.44 6.41 -1.47
N LEU A 186 13.95 5.84 -0.37
CA LEU A 186 14.55 5.88 0.97
C LEU A 186 14.98 4.49 1.47
N TYR A 187 14.76 3.45 0.65
CA TYR A 187 14.90 2.05 1.02
C TYR A 187 15.89 1.32 0.11
N ASP A 188 16.74 0.50 0.71
CA ASP A 188 17.70 -0.35 0.02
C ASP A 188 17.11 -1.76 -0.19
N PRO A 189 16.69 -2.12 -1.43
CA PRO A 189 16.06 -3.41 -1.70
C PRO A 189 17.03 -4.59 -1.58
N HIS A 190 18.35 -4.35 -1.72
CA HIS A 190 19.35 -5.41 -1.60
C HIS A 190 19.61 -5.82 -0.16
N ARG A 191 19.43 -4.87 0.77
CA ARG A 191 19.63 -5.07 2.22
C ARG A 191 18.33 -5.19 2.99
N ASN A 192 17.20 -4.95 2.34
CA ASN A 192 15.86 -4.92 2.95
C ASN A 192 15.79 -3.97 4.17
N GLN A 193 16.32 -2.75 4.02
CA GLN A 193 16.37 -1.77 5.12
C GLN A 193 16.24 -0.33 4.65
N TRP A 194 15.74 0.52 5.53
CA TRP A 194 15.74 1.97 5.35
C TRP A 194 17.18 2.50 5.28
N ILE A 195 17.42 3.51 4.45
CA ILE A 195 18.73 4.14 4.26
C ILE A 195 18.82 5.32 5.23
N ASP A 196 19.49 5.11 6.37
CA ASP A 196 19.53 6.10 7.46
C ASP A 196 19.95 7.49 6.99
N MET A 197 20.97 7.60 6.13
CA MET A 197 21.46 8.89 5.62
C MET A 197 20.41 9.63 4.77
N PHE A 198 19.56 8.91 4.04
CA PHE A 198 18.47 9.51 3.25
C PHE A 198 17.27 9.85 4.14
N CYS A 199 16.95 8.98 5.10
CA CYS A 199 15.91 9.23 6.10
C CYS A 199 16.24 10.44 6.98
N ALA A 200 17.52 10.68 7.27
CA ALA A 200 17.99 11.82 8.07
C ALA A 200 17.68 13.19 7.43
N ASP A 201 17.59 13.28 6.10
CA ASP A 201 17.15 14.50 5.40
C ASP A 201 15.77 14.99 5.85
N LEU A 202 14.92 14.04 6.22
CA LEU A 202 13.55 14.31 6.66
C LEU A 202 13.43 14.62 8.15
N GLU A 203 14.49 14.43 8.94
CA GLU A 203 14.53 14.71 10.38
C GLU A 203 13.41 14.01 11.18
N LEU A 204 12.93 12.87 10.68
CA LEU A 204 12.00 12.00 11.41
C LEU A 204 12.78 11.02 12.30
N SER A 205 12.17 10.63 13.41
CA SER A 205 12.76 9.59 14.25
C SER A 205 12.87 8.26 13.48
N PRO A 206 13.85 7.39 13.77
CA PRO A 206 13.92 6.06 13.15
C PRO A 206 12.66 5.23 13.34
N GLY A 207 11.94 5.43 14.45
CA GLY A 207 10.66 4.77 14.71
C GLY A 207 9.50 5.26 13.87
N ALA A 208 9.65 6.34 13.10
CA ALA A 208 8.62 6.82 12.19
C ALA A 208 8.44 5.93 10.95
N TRP A 209 9.41 5.06 10.66
CA TRP A 209 9.39 4.18 9.50
C TRP A 209 8.89 2.80 9.86
N PRO A 210 7.94 2.21 9.09
CA PRO A 210 7.40 0.89 9.37
C PRO A 210 8.47 -0.19 9.17
N LYS A 211 8.43 -1.22 10.03
CA LYS A 211 9.35 -2.35 9.92
C LYS A 211 8.99 -3.18 8.68
N PRO A 212 9.95 -3.47 7.76
CA PRO A 212 9.73 -4.34 6.63
C PRO A 212 9.49 -5.79 7.04
N THR A 213 8.61 -6.48 6.34
CA THR A 213 8.32 -7.91 6.49
C THR A 213 8.06 -8.57 5.14
N GLU A 214 8.05 -9.89 5.09
CA GLU A 214 7.74 -10.60 3.85
C GLU A 214 6.26 -10.41 3.46
N PRO A 215 5.94 -10.19 2.17
CA PRO A 215 4.57 -9.93 1.70
C PRO A 215 3.55 -11.01 2.09
N TRP A 216 3.98 -12.25 2.23
CA TRP A 216 3.14 -13.40 2.57
C TRP A 216 3.05 -13.70 4.07
N SER A 217 3.71 -12.92 4.91
CA SER A 217 3.69 -13.12 6.35
C SER A 217 2.32 -12.80 6.94
N VAL A 218 1.85 -13.64 7.85
CA VAL A 218 0.72 -13.30 8.71
C VAL A 218 1.21 -12.31 9.77
N VAL A 219 0.65 -11.12 9.76
CA VAL A 219 1.12 -9.98 10.59
C VAL A 219 0.17 -9.63 11.74
N GLY A 220 -0.91 -10.37 11.87
CA GLY A 220 -1.88 -10.20 12.93
C GLY A 220 -3.21 -10.84 12.58
N THR A 221 -4.24 -10.45 13.32
CA THR A 221 -5.60 -10.96 13.12
C THR A 221 -6.60 -9.81 13.19
N ILE A 222 -7.76 -9.99 12.57
CA ILE A 222 -8.83 -8.99 12.59
C ILE A 222 -9.28 -8.73 14.03
N SER A 223 -9.31 -7.45 14.43
CA SER A 223 -9.80 -7.00 15.73
C SER A 223 -11.31 -7.24 15.88
N LYS A 224 -11.79 -7.39 17.12
CA LYS A 224 -13.23 -7.52 17.40
C LYS A 224 -14.06 -6.35 16.88
N GLN A 225 -13.49 -5.14 16.88
CA GLN A 225 -14.16 -3.94 16.39
C GLN A 225 -14.31 -4.00 14.87
N THR A 226 -13.23 -4.26 14.15
CA THR A 226 -13.21 -4.32 12.68
C THR A 226 -14.02 -5.50 12.14
N ALA A 227 -14.03 -6.63 12.84
CA ALA A 227 -14.83 -7.80 12.50
C ALA A 227 -16.31 -7.46 12.24
N LYS A 228 -16.88 -6.57 13.06
CA LYS A 228 -18.27 -6.11 12.90
C LYS A 228 -18.46 -5.25 11.63
N HIS A 229 -17.45 -4.49 11.24
CA HIS A 229 -17.53 -3.60 10.06
C HIS A 229 -17.44 -4.34 8.74
N ILE A 230 -16.61 -5.38 8.67
CA ILE A 230 -16.35 -6.12 7.42
C ILE A 230 -17.13 -7.43 7.31
N GLY A 231 -17.70 -7.92 8.40
CA GLY A 231 -18.49 -9.15 8.41
C GLY A 231 -17.65 -10.44 8.41
N LEU A 232 -16.43 -10.37 8.95
CA LEU A 232 -15.57 -11.54 9.18
C LEU A 232 -15.47 -11.86 10.67
N PRO A 233 -15.13 -13.11 11.02
CA PRO A 233 -14.87 -13.46 12.40
C PRO A 233 -13.69 -12.67 12.98
N PRO A 234 -13.70 -12.31 14.27
CA PRO A 234 -12.49 -11.86 14.95
C PRO A 234 -11.45 -12.98 14.91
N ASN A 235 -10.19 -12.60 14.92
CA ASN A 235 -9.04 -13.51 14.81
C ASN A 235 -8.82 -14.11 13.41
N THR A 236 -9.58 -13.74 12.37
CA THR A 236 -9.22 -14.09 11.00
C THR A 236 -7.81 -13.54 10.68
N PRO A 237 -6.88 -14.38 10.18
CA PRO A 237 -5.51 -13.97 9.87
C PRO A 237 -5.45 -12.84 8.84
N VAL A 238 -4.54 -11.88 9.06
CA VAL A 238 -4.25 -10.79 8.12
C VAL A 238 -2.82 -10.94 7.61
N VAL A 239 -2.69 -10.97 6.29
CA VAL A 239 -1.40 -11.08 5.59
C VAL A 239 -0.84 -9.68 5.31
N ALA A 240 0.48 -9.52 5.31
CA ALA A 240 1.16 -8.25 5.04
C ALA A 240 0.67 -7.61 3.73
N GLY A 241 0.55 -8.40 2.68
CA GLY A 241 0.18 -7.92 1.36
C GLY A 241 1.36 -7.26 0.63
N THR A 242 1.11 -6.73 -0.56
CA THR A 242 2.12 -6.08 -1.38
C THR A 242 1.52 -5.02 -2.29
N THR A 243 2.32 -4.39 -3.14
CA THR A 243 1.85 -3.40 -4.11
C THR A 243 0.94 -4.03 -5.17
N ASP A 244 0.04 -3.21 -5.77
CA ASP A 244 -0.79 -3.61 -6.91
C ASP A 244 0.06 -4.18 -8.05
N THR A 245 1.19 -3.54 -8.33
CA THR A 245 2.15 -3.94 -9.36
C THR A 245 2.71 -5.35 -9.15
N ALA A 246 3.20 -5.65 -7.94
CA ALA A 246 3.75 -6.97 -7.64
C ALA A 246 2.65 -8.04 -7.63
N ALA A 247 1.49 -7.72 -7.08
CA ALA A 247 0.33 -8.61 -7.08
C ALA A 247 -0.16 -8.93 -8.51
N GLU A 248 -0.20 -7.94 -9.42
CA GLU A 248 -0.53 -8.15 -10.83
C GLU A 248 0.45 -9.09 -11.52
N VAL A 249 1.77 -8.85 -11.39
CA VAL A 249 2.80 -9.71 -12.01
C VAL A 249 2.69 -11.14 -11.49
N PHE A 250 2.59 -11.30 -10.18
CA PHE A 250 2.40 -12.61 -9.54
C PHE A 250 1.12 -13.30 -10.03
N GLY A 251 0.00 -12.57 -10.12
CA GLY A 251 -1.30 -13.08 -10.55
C GLY A 251 -1.33 -13.53 -12.02
N THR A 252 -0.43 -13.04 -12.87
CA THR A 252 -0.27 -13.52 -14.26
C THR A 252 0.46 -14.85 -14.37
N GLY A 253 1.08 -15.33 -13.28
CA GLY A 253 1.93 -16.52 -13.27
C GLY A 253 3.33 -16.30 -13.83
N ALA A 254 3.77 -15.05 -14.02
CA ALA A 254 5.15 -14.73 -14.41
C ALA A 254 6.06 -14.83 -13.17
N LEU A 255 6.59 -16.03 -12.90
CA LEU A 255 7.32 -16.37 -11.67
C LEU A 255 8.76 -16.84 -11.93
N ARG A 256 9.15 -16.97 -13.19
CA ARG A 256 10.48 -17.49 -13.57
C ARG A 256 11.30 -16.44 -14.29
N PRO A 257 12.64 -16.41 -14.10
CA PRO A 257 13.51 -15.52 -14.86
C PRO A 257 13.24 -15.57 -16.36
N GLY A 258 13.22 -14.40 -17.02
CA GLY A 258 12.90 -14.24 -18.44
C GLY A 258 11.41 -14.13 -18.76
N GLN A 259 10.51 -14.46 -17.85
CA GLN A 259 9.08 -14.23 -18.10
C GLN A 259 8.76 -12.74 -17.96
N THR A 260 7.98 -12.24 -18.93
CA THR A 260 7.66 -10.83 -19.05
C THR A 260 6.14 -10.63 -19.11
N THR A 261 5.66 -9.63 -18.40
CA THR A 261 4.28 -9.16 -18.49
C THR A 261 4.21 -7.80 -19.15
N ILE A 262 3.18 -7.57 -19.95
CA ILE A 262 2.91 -6.28 -20.58
C ILE A 262 1.54 -5.80 -20.09
N LYS A 263 1.51 -4.65 -19.41
CA LYS A 263 0.29 -3.97 -19.01
C LYS A 263 -0.01 -2.85 -20.00
N LEU A 264 -1.16 -2.91 -20.65
CA LEU A 264 -1.67 -1.86 -21.55
C LEU A 264 -2.78 -1.10 -20.81
N ALA A 265 -2.46 0.10 -20.33
CA ALA A 265 -3.34 0.98 -19.59
C ALA A 265 -3.06 2.43 -20.01
N THR A 266 -3.51 3.43 -19.24
CA THR A 266 -3.15 4.86 -19.46
C THR A 266 -1.63 5.05 -19.54
N VAL A 267 -0.87 4.25 -18.78
CA VAL A 267 0.59 4.12 -18.90
C VAL A 267 0.90 2.66 -19.23
N GLY A 268 1.67 2.45 -20.30
CA GLY A 268 2.18 1.12 -20.63
C GLY A 268 3.30 0.70 -19.66
N ARG A 269 3.29 -0.57 -19.21
CA ARG A 269 4.35 -1.12 -18.36
C ARG A 269 4.80 -2.48 -18.88
N LEU A 270 6.09 -2.66 -18.89
CA LEU A 270 6.74 -3.94 -19.15
C LEU A 270 7.47 -4.36 -17.86
N SER A 271 7.16 -5.54 -17.36
CA SER A 271 7.79 -6.10 -16.18
C SER A 271 8.38 -7.44 -16.51
N THR A 272 9.67 -7.63 -16.25
CA THR A 272 10.40 -8.88 -16.50
C THR A 272 10.94 -9.43 -15.19
N VAL A 273 10.73 -10.72 -14.95
CA VAL A 273 11.36 -11.42 -13.83
C VAL A 273 12.83 -11.63 -14.17
N ILE A 274 13.71 -11.20 -13.28
CA ILE A 274 15.17 -11.40 -13.38
C ILE A 274 15.66 -12.33 -12.26
N GLU A 275 16.92 -12.77 -12.34
CA GLU A 275 17.56 -13.58 -11.29
C GLU A 275 17.84 -12.76 -10.02
#